data_a8c1ddf8ba9761b700b5ec66a6a6d07c
#
_entry.id   a8c1ddf8ba9761b700b5ec66a6a6d07c
#
_cell.length_a   1.000
_cell.length_b   1.000
_cell.length_c   1.000
_cell.angle_alpha   90.00
_cell.angle_beta   90.00
_cell.angle_gamma   90.00
#
_symmetry.space_group_name_H-M   'P 1'
#
loop_
_entity.id
_entity.type
_entity.pdbx_description
1 polymer ?
#
loop_
_entity_poly.entity_id
_entity_poly.type
_entity_poly.pdbx_seq_one_letter_code
_entity_poly.pdbx_strand_id
1 'polypeptide(L)'
;MDRQEYTEEVQELFLRFLVSDPELFVRVNNIVEPYMFNKKFQDAVKFLKDHTTEYNSIPTIDQISATTNVDLERVENITDNHIEWFLDSLETFCRHKALEKAILDSTDDLEKG
;
A
#
# COMPACT_ATOMS: atom_id res chain seq x y z
N MET A 1 14.36 19.09 -9.64
CA MET A 1 13.72 17.80 -9.72
C MET A 1 12.62 17.66 -8.68
N ASP A 2 11.46 17.38 -9.14
CA ASP A 2 10.33 17.29 -8.23
C ASP A 2 10.36 15.97 -7.47
N ARG A 3 10.48 16.11 -6.17
CA ARG A 3 10.37 14.96 -5.30
C ARG A 3 8.89 14.79 -4.99
N GLN A 4 8.32 13.70 -5.47
CA GLN A 4 6.94 13.41 -5.14
C GLN A 4 6.82 13.06 -3.66
N GLU A 5 5.97 13.78 -2.96
CA GLU A 5 5.71 13.48 -1.57
C GLU A 5 4.59 12.47 -1.45
N TYR A 6 4.82 11.45 -0.64
CA TYR A 6 3.83 10.40 -0.39
C TYR A 6 3.18 10.66 0.96
N THR A 7 2.31 11.69 0.98
CA THR A 7 1.58 12.08 2.18
C THR A 7 0.56 11.02 2.57
N GLU A 8 -0.06 11.21 3.75
CA GLU A 8 -1.14 10.32 4.16
C GLU A 8 -2.26 10.29 3.12
N GLU A 9 -2.55 11.43 2.51
CA GLU A 9 -3.60 11.52 1.49
C GLU A 9 -3.29 10.67 0.27
N VAL A 10 -2.03 10.71 -0.18
CA VAL A 10 -1.61 9.90 -1.31
C VAL A 10 -1.63 8.41 -0.95
N GLN A 11 -1.15 8.06 0.23
CA GLN A 11 -1.18 6.68 0.71
C GLN A 11 -2.61 6.15 0.85
N GLU A 12 -3.51 6.98 1.38
CA GLU A 12 -4.92 6.61 1.47
C GLU A 12 -5.51 6.38 0.08
N LEU A 13 -5.15 7.21 -0.88
CA LEU A 13 -5.61 7.04 -2.26
C LEU A 13 -5.12 5.72 -2.84
N PHE A 14 -3.86 5.34 -2.57
CA PHE A 14 -3.34 4.04 -2.99
C PHE A 14 -4.22 2.91 -2.44
N LEU A 15 -4.57 2.96 -1.17
CA LEU A 15 -5.41 1.94 -0.56
C LEU A 15 -6.81 1.93 -1.16
N ARG A 16 -7.36 3.10 -1.45
CA ARG A 16 -8.68 3.20 -2.08
C ARG A 16 -8.69 2.54 -3.46
N PHE A 17 -7.64 2.70 -4.24
CA PHE A 17 -7.52 2.00 -5.52
C PHE A 17 -7.48 0.49 -5.32
N LEU A 18 -6.71 0.02 -4.34
CA LEU A 18 -6.57 -1.41 -4.09
C LEU A 18 -7.89 -2.07 -3.69
N VAL A 19 -8.70 -1.38 -2.90
CA VAL A 19 -9.98 -1.95 -2.47
C VAL A 19 -11.08 -1.76 -3.50
N SER A 20 -10.88 -0.87 -4.47
CA SER A 20 -11.86 -0.62 -5.52
C SER A 20 -11.75 -1.61 -6.68
N ASP A 21 -10.55 -2.13 -6.91
CA ASP A 21 -10.30 -3.05 -8.02
C ASP A 21 -9.40 -4.20 -7.54
N PRO A 22 -9.98 -5.39 -7.32
CA PRO A 22 -9.21 -6.54 -6.85
C PRO A 22 -8.04 -6.93 -7.74
N GLU A 23 -8.15 -6.71 -9.05
CA GLU A 23 -7.07 -7.03 -9.97
C GLU A 23 -5.83 -6.19 -9.71
N LEU A 24 -6.01 -4.94 -9.27
CA LEU A 24 -4.89 -4.08 -8.94
C LEU A 24 -4.11 -4.64 -7.75
N PHE A 25 -4.82 -5.12 -6.74
CA PHE A 25 -4.14 -5.70 -5.58
C PHE A 25 -3.36 -6.96 -5.97
N VAL A 26 -3.93 -7.81 -6.80
CA VAL A 26 -3.25 -9.03 -7.26
C VAL A 26 -1.93 -8.67 -7.95
N ARG A 27 -1.94 -7.58 -8.75
CA ARG A 27 -0.75 -7.17 -9.49
C ARG A 27 0.37 -6.63 -8.60
N VAL A 28 0.02 -6.03 -7.46
CA VAL A 28 1.02 -5.35 -6.62
C VAL A 28 1.24 -6.03 -5.27
N ASN A 29 0.50 -7.09 -4.97
CA ASN A 29 0.56 -7.77 -3.67
C ASN A 29 1.98 -8.11 -3.23
N ASN A 30 2.81 -8.56 -4.15
CA ASN A 30 4.16 -9.01 -3.81
C ASN A 30 5.14 -7.86 -3.57
N ILE A 31 4.82 -6.63 -3.93
CA ILE A 31 5.69 -5.49 -3.68
C ILE A 31 5.21 -4.60 -2.54
N VAL A 32 3.95 -4.74 -2.11
CA VAL A 32 3.36 -3.93 -1.05
C VAL A 32 3.57 -4.60 0.30
N GLU A 33 4.12 -3.85 1.26
CA GLU A 33 4.33 -4.33 2.62
C GLU A 33 3.80 -3.30 3.62
N PRO A 34 3.25 -3.73 4.77
CA PRO A 34 2.69 -2.79 5.75
C PRO A 34 3.66 -1.72 6.21
N TYR A 35 4.95 -2.06 6.40
CA TYR A 35 5.92 -1.11 6.93
C TYR A 35 6.15 0.10 6.03
N MET A 36 5.77 0.00 4.76
CA MET A 36 5.96 1.06 3.79
C MET A 36 5.00 2.24 4.00
N PHE A 37 3.88 1.99 4.67
CA PHE A 37 2.81 2.96 4.83
C PHE A 37 2.90 3.66 6.19
N ASN A 38 2.22 4.81 6.28
CA ASN A 38 2.05 5.52 7.54
C ASN A 38 1.46 4.55 8.56
N LYS A 39 1.85 4.73 9.81
CA LYS A 39 1.46 3.83 10.89
C LYS A 39 -0.05 3.59 10.95
N LYS A 40 -0.85 4.62 10.70
CA LYS A 40 -2.31 4.49 10.74
C LYS A 40 -2.88 3.56 9.69
N PHE A 41 -2.13 3.29 8.62
CA PHE A 41 -2.58 2.41 7.53
C PHE A 41 -1.98 1.01 7.59
N GLN A 42 -0.99 0.79 8.45
CA GLN A 42 -0.29 -0.49 8.47
C GLN A 42 -1.20 -1.67 8.77
N ASP A 43 -2.11 -1.52 9.71
CA ASP A 43 -3.04 -2.58 10.03
C ASP A 43 -3.96 -2.90 8.85
N ALA A 44 -4.40 -1.88 8.12
CA ALA A 44 -5.24 -2.10 6.95
C ALA A 44 -4.50 -2.85 5.85
N VAL A 45 -3.23 -2.49 5.60
CA VAL A 45 -2.42 -3.19 4.59
C VAL A 45 -2.18 -4.64 5.01
N LYS A 46 -1.86 -4.85 6.28
CA LYS A 46 -1.67 -6.21 6.81
C LYS A 46 -2.94 -7.04 6.65
N PHE A 47 -4.08 -6.46 7.00
CA PHE A 47 -5.36 -7.15 6.87
C PHE A 47 -5.66 -7.51 5.41
N LEU A 48 -5.42 -6.58 4.49
CA LEU A 48 -5.58 -6.84 3.05
C LEU A 48 -4.76 -8.04 2.61
N LYS A 49 -3.49 -8.08 3.00
CA LYS A 49 -2.59 -9.16 2.59
C LYS A 49 -2.98 -10.49 3.23
N ASP A 50 -3.25 -10.49 4.53
CA ASP A 50 -3.59 -11.71 5.26
C ASP A 50 -4.92 -12.29 4.77
N HIS A 51 -5.92 -11.43 4.58
CA HIS A 51 -7.23 -11.85 4.11
C HIS A 51 -7.15 -12.45 2.71
N THR A 52 -6.38 -11.81 1.83
CA THR A 52 -6.23 -12.29 0.46
C THR A 52 -5.52 -13.64 0.45
N THR A 53 -4.52 -13.82 1.30
CA THR A 53 -3.80 -15.08 1.40
C THR A 53 -4.71 -16.20 1.91
N GLU A 54 -5.55 -15.91 2.90
CA GLU A 54 -6.40 -16.92 3.51
C GLU A 54 -7.62 -17.26 2.66
N TYR A 55 -8.27 -16.24 2.09
CA TYR A 55 -9.55 -16.43 1.40
C TYR A 55 -9.46 -16.29 -0.12
N ASN A 56 -8.28 -16.00 -0.64
CA ASN A 56 -8.06 -15.80 -2.07
C ASN A 56 -8.94 -14.70 -2.68
N SER A 57 -9.29 -13.72 -1.86
CA SER A 57 -10.06 -12.55 -2.28
C SER A 57 -9.78 -11.40 -1.32
N ILE A 58 -9.93 -10.16 -1.82
CA ILE A 58 -9.73 -9.00 -0.96
C ILE A 58 -10.93 -8.82 -0.02
N PRO A 59 -10.70 -8.21 1.16
CA PRO A 59 -11.81 -7.90 2.06
C PRO A 59 -12.66 -6.75 1.52
N THR A 60 -13.88 -6.64 2.04
CA THR A 60 -14.73 -5.49 1.71
C THR A 60 -14.28 -4.27 2.51
N ILE A 61 -14.70 -3.10 2.04
CA ILE A 61 -14.41 -1.85 2.77
C ILE A 61 -14.96 -1.91 4.19
N ASP A 62 -16.17 -2.48 4.35
CA ASP A 62 -16.78 -2.62 5.66
C ASP A 62 -15.97 -3.52 6.58
N GLN A 63 -15.42 -4.61 6.05
CA GLN A 63 -14.55 -5.49 6.83
C GLN A 63 -13.28 -4.79 7.28
N ILE A 64 -12.69 -3.99 6.40
CA ILE A 64 -11.49 -3.23 6.73
C ILE A 64 -11.78 -2.22 7.83
N SER A 65 -12.87 -1.47 7.68
CA SER A 65 -13.26 -0.47 8.67
C SER A 65 -13.53 -1.10 10.03
N ALA A 66 -14.27 -2.20 10.05
CA ALA A 66 -14.63 -2.87 11.30
C ALA A 66 -13.40 -3.48 12.00
N THR A 67 -12.43 -3.95 11.25
CA THR A 67 -11.27 -4.67 11.78
C THR A 67 -10.11 -3.74 12.14
N THR A 68 -9.90 -2.69 11.36
CA THR A 68 -8.70 -1.85 11.49
C THR A 68 -8.99 -0.39 11.83
N ASN A 69 -10.25 0.01 11.91
CA ASN A 69 -10.66 1.39 12.11
C ASN A 69 -10.19 2.35 11.03
N VAL A 70 -9.90 1.84 9.85
CA VAL A 70 -9.50 2.67 8.70
C VAL A 70 -10.68 2.74 7.74
N ASP A 71 -11.25 3.93 7.59
CA ASP A 71 -12.37 4.15 6.69
C ASP A 71 -11.85 4.50 5.30
N LEU A 72 -12.16 3.64 4.34
CA LEU A 72 -11.78 3.86 2.95
C LEU A 72 -13.02 3.97 2.10
N GLU A 73 -12.94 4.80 1.07
CA GLU A 73 -14.03 4.95 0.10
C GLU A 73 -13.59 4.38 -1.23
N ARG A 74 -14.55 3.89 -1.99
CA ARG A 74 -14.25 3.40 -3.34
C ARG A 74 -13.89 4.57 -4.25
N VAL A 75 -12.96 4.31 -5.16
CA VAL A 75 -12.69 5.24 -6.25
C VAL A 75 -13.64 4.88 -7.38
N GLU A 76 -14.44 5.86 -7.81
CA GLU A 76 -15.38 5.65 -8.90
C GLU A 76 -14.78 6.11 -10.22
N ASN A 77 -15.30 5.55 -11.33
CA ASN A 77 -14.90 5.95 -12.68
C ASN A 77 -13.40 5.83 -12.93
N ILE A 78 -12.82 4.70 -12.51
CA ILE A 78 -11.40 4.44 -12.73
C ILE A 78 -11.17 4.24 -14.23
N THR A 79 -10.29 5.07 -14.80
CA THR A 79 -9.91 4.97 -16.22
C THR A 79 -8.55 4.30 -16.34
N ASP A 80 -8.16 3.93 -17.57
CA ASP A 80 -6.84 3.36 -17.83
C ASP A 80 -5.73 4.31 -17.41
N ASN A 81 -5.94 5.62 -17.60
CA ASN A 81 -4.96 6.62 -17.17
C ASN A 81 -4.79 6.64 -15.66
N HIS A 82 -5.88 6.47 -14.92
CA HIS A 82 -5.83 6.40 -13.46
C HIS A 82 -5.05 5.16 -13.00
N ILE A 83 -5.28 4.04 -13.66
CA ILE A 83 -4.59 2.79 -13.33
C ILE A 83 -3.09 2.91 -13.61
N GLU A 84 -2.73 3.49 -14.75
CA GLU A 84 -1.34 3.69 -15.11
C GLU A 84 -0.63 4.60 -14.11
N TRP A 85 -1.25 5.72 -13.75
CA TRP A 85 -0.71 6.60 -12.71
C TRP A 85 -0.53 5.87 -11.39
N PHE A 86 -1.56 5.11 -10.99
CA PHE A 86 -1.53 4.38 -9.74
C PHE A 86 -0.38 3.37 -9.69
N LEU A 87 -0.26 2.56 -10.74
CA LEU A 87 0.78 1.54 -10.77
C LEU A 87 2.18 2.14 -10.74
N ASP A 88 2.41 3.18 -11.52
CA ASP A 88 3.70 3.86 -11.56
C ASP A 88 4.02 4.50 -10.20
N SER A 89 3.06 5.20 -9.62
CA SER A 89 3.25 5.91 -8.37
C SER A 89 3.45 4.96 -7.21
N LEU A 90 2.65 3.90 -7.15
CA LEU A 90 2.77 2.91 -6.08
C LEU A 90 4.08 2.15 -6.16
N GLU A 91 4.47 1.75 -7.37
CA GLU A 91 5.73 1.04 -7.56
C GLU A 91 6.91 1.90 -7.11
N THR A 92 6.92 3.17 -7.49
CA THR A 92 7.96 4.10 -7.06
C THR A 92 7.97 4.28 -5.55
N PHE A 93 6.80 4.43 -4.95
CA PHE A 93 6.65 4.55 -3.50
C PHE A 93 7.23 3.33 -2.79
N CYS A 94 6.83 2.14 -3.21
CA CYS A 94 7.31 0.90 -2.59
C CYS A 94 8.81 0.72 -2.75
N ARG A 95 9.34 1.06 -3.92
CA ARG A 95 10.78 0.98 -4.18
C ARG A 95 11.57 1.90 -3.26
N HIS A 96 11.09 3.14 -3.07
CA HIS A 96 11.74 4.08 -2.15
C HIS A 96 11.71 3.57 -0.73
N LYS A 97 10.57 3.03 -0.28
CA LYS A 97 10.45 2.53 1.09
C LYS A 97 11.32 1.29 1.32
N ALA A 98 11.39 0.42 0.34
CA ALA A 98 12.26 -0.76 0.43
C ALA A 98 13.73 -0.35 0.48
N LEU A 99 14.12 0.66 -0.30
CA LEU A 99 15.48 1.17 -0.29
C LEU A 99 15.82 1.83 1.04
N GLU A 100 14.93 2.64 1.58
CA GLU A 100 15.10 3.25 2.91
C GLU A 100 15.34 2.19 3.97
N LYS A 101 14.53 1.13 3.95
CA LYS A 101 14.68 0.04 4.91
C LYS A 101 16.02 -0.66 4.76
N ALA A 102 16.44 -0.93 3.54
CA ALA A 102 17.72 -1.59 3.27
C ALA A 102 18.89 -0.74 3.79
N ILE A 103 18.82 0.57 3.61
CA ILE A 103 19.85 1.49 4.10
C ILE A 103 19.90 1.49 5.63
N LEU A 104 18.74 1.56 6.28
CA LEU A 104 18.65 1.55 7.74
C LEU A 104 19.15 0.22 8.31
N ASP A 105 18.77 -0.89 7.72
CA ASP A 105 19.21 -2.21 8.16
C ASP A 105 20.73 -2.35 8.00
N SER A 106 21.28 -1.84 6.92
CA SER A 106 22.71 -1.85 6.66
C SER A 106 23.49 -1.02 7.68
N THR A 107 22.92 0.13 8.06
CA THR A 107 23.53 1.00 9.09
C THR A 107 23.55 0.31 10.44
N ASP A 108 22.46 -0.38 10.80
CA ASP A 108 22.39 -1.14 12.04
C ASP A 108 23.45 -2.24 12.07
N ASP A 109 23.63 -2.94 10.97
CA ASP A 109 24.64 -3.98 10.87
C ASP A 109 26.05 -3.42 11.05
N LEU A 110 26.32 -2.25 10.49
CA LEU A 110 27.61 -1.59 10.65
C LEU A 110 27.86 -1.17 12.08
N GLU A 111 26.85 -0.70 12.77
CA GLU A 111 26.97 -0.28 14.17
C GLU A 111 27.22 -1.47 15.10
N LYS A 112 26.64 -2.61 14.77
CA LYS A 112 26.82 -3.83 15.57
C LYS A 112 28.12 -4.53 15.28
N GLY A 113 28.64 -4.26 14.13
CA GLY A 113 29.83 -4.93 13.63
C GLY A 113 31.11 -4.51 14.17
#